data_5db1181c0bcb02133d911d7c5f8f0825
#
_entry.id   5db1181c0bcb02133d911d7c5f8f0825
#
_cell.length_a   1.000
_cell.length_b   1.000
_cell.length_c   1.000
_cell.angle_alpha   90.00
_cell.angle_beta   90.00
_cell.angle_gamma   90.00
#
_symmetry.space_group_name_H-M   'P 1'
#
loop_
_entity.id
_entity.type
_entity.pdbx_description
1 polymer ?
#
loop_
_entity_poly.entity_id
_entity_poly.type
_entity_poly.pdbx_seq_one_letter_code
_entity_poly.pdbx_strand_id
1 'polypeptide(L)'
;SNFAGGLIILVFKPFKVGDYIDGQGASGTVKEIQIFHTILATVDNRIIYVPNGALSSNAITNYSKQDMRRAEWVFGVEYGEDYEKVKAVLERIIAADERILTTPAPFIGLGALSASSVDIKVRVWTKTENYWDVYFDMNKIVYDTFNKEGIGFPFPQLTVHQAKD
;
A
#
# COMPACT_ATOMS: atom_id res chain seq x y z
N SER A 1 -32.18 -9.30 -5.20
CA SER A 1 -32.12 -9.23 -6.66
C SER A 1 -31.13 -8.18 -7.13
N ASN A 2 -30.73 -8.24 -8.38
CA ASN A 2 -29.81 -7.26 -8.96
C ASN A 2 -30.42 -5.86 -9.08
N PHE A 3 -31.73 -5.80 -9.34
CA PHE A 3 -32.45 -4.54 -9.36
C PHE A 3 -32.48 -3.86 -7.98
N ALA A 4 -32.85 -4.61 -6.94
CA ALA A 4 -32.82 -4.09 -5.56
C ALA A 4 -31.40 -3.70 -5.14
N GLY A 5 -30.39 -4.49 -5.52
CA GLY A 5 -28.99 -4.15 -5.30
C GLY A 5 -28.56 -2.85 -5.95
N GLY A 6 -29.00 -2.60 -7.18
CA GLY A 6 -28.77 -1.34 -7.90
C GLY A 6 -29.37 -0.14 -7.18
N LEU A 7 -30.61 -0.26 -6.69
CA LEU A 7 -31.25 0.80 -5.90
C LEU A 7 -30.50 1.08 -4.61
N ILE A 8 -30.04 0.04 -3.89
CA ILE A 8 -29.25 0.20 -2.67
C ILE A 8 -27.96 0.95 -2.96
N ILE A 9 -27.24 0.59 -4.02
CA ILE A 9 -26.00 1.26 -4.43
C ILE A 9 -26.27 2.73 -4.76
N LEU A 10 -27.31 3.04 -5.50
CA LEU A 10 -27.64 4.41 -5.90
C LEU A 10 -28.11 5.27 -4.73
N VAL A 11 -28.79 4.71 -3.75
CA VAL A 11 -29.32 5.45 -2.58
C VAL A 11 -28.24 5.62 -1.50
N PHE A 12 -27.58 4.55 -1.09
CA PHE A 12 -26.60 4.58 0.01
C PHE A 12 -25.18 4.89 -0.44
N LYS A 13 -24.89 4.76 -1.72
CA LYS A 13 -23.60 5.14 -2.35
C LYS A 13 -22.37 4.61 -1.62
N PRO A 14 -22.24 3.27 -1.43
CA PRO A 14 -21.03 2.68 -0.89
C PRO A 14 -19.82 2.96 -1.81
N PHE A 15 -20.10 3.20 -3.07
CA PHE A 15 -19.16 3.69 -4.08
C PHE A 15 -19.91 4.51 -5.13
N LYS A 16 -19.18 5.26 -5.93
CA LYS A 16 -19.69 6.06 -7.05
C LYS A 16 -18.81 5.86 -8.29
N VAL A 17 -19.28 6.32 -9.43
CA VAL A 17 -18.50 6.34 -10.67
C VAL A 17 -17.20 7.10 -10.44
N GLY A 18 -16.09 6.50 -10.85
CA GLY A 18 -14.73 7.00 -10.64
C GLY A 18 -13.98 6.38 -9.46
N ASP A 19 -14.67 5.76 -8.52
CA ASP A 19 -14.05 5.08 -7.38
C ASP A 19 -13.35 3.78 -7.83
N TYR A 20 -12.20 3.50 -7.23
CA TYR A 20 -11.55 2.20 -7.36
C TYR A 20 -12.01 1.31 -6.21
N ILE A 21 -12.61 0.18 -6.54
CA ILE A 21 -13.18 -0.76 -5.58
C ILE A 21 -12.66 -2.18 -5.79
N ASP A 22 -12.71 -2.96 -4.72
CA ASP A 22 -12.47 -4.41 -4.72
C ASP A 22 -13.64 -5.11 -4.04
N GLY A 23 -14.23 -6.07 -4.71
CA GLY A 23 -15.33 -6.85 -4.19
C GLY A 23 -15.69 -7.99 -5.13
N GLN A 24 -16.15 -9.11 -4.56
CA GLN A 24 -16.59 -10.28 -5.31
C GLN A 24 -15.52 -10.86 -6.26
N GLY A 25 -14.25 -10.81 -5.86
CA GLY A 25 -13.12 -11.30 -6.68
C GLY A 25 -12.81 -10.42 -7.88
N ALA A 26 -13.36 -9.21 -7.95
CA ALA A 26 -13.12 -8.24 -9.01
C ALA A 26 -12.62 -6.92 -8.43
N SER A 27 -11.63 -6.33 -9.10
CA SER A 27 -11.06 -5.03 -8.74
C SER A 27 -11.03 -4.12 -9.95
N GLY A 28 -11.41 -2.88 -9.76
CA GLY A 28 -11.36 -1.89 -10.85
C GLY A 28 -12.00 -0.56 -10.51
N THR A 29 -11.86 0.37 -11.44
CA THR A 29 -12.52 1.66 -11.38
C THR A 29 -13.97 1.54 -11.85
N VAL A 30 -14.91 2.05 -11.07
CA VAL A 30 -16.32 2.08 -11.42
C VAL A 30 -16.51 3.01 -12.63
N LYS A 31 -16.92 2.44 -13.75
CA LYS A 31 -17.20 3.21 -14.98
C LYS A 31 -18.66 3.58 -15.10
N GLU A 32 -19.54 2.68 -14.73
CA GLU A 32 -20.98 2.86 -14.87
C GLU A 32 -21.72 2.00 -13.84
N ILE A 33 -22.82 2.52 -13.32
CA ILE A 33 -23.75 1.77 -12.48
C ILE A 33 -25.05 1.63 -13.26
N GLN A 34 -25.30 0.44 -13.80
CA GLN A 34 -26.51 0.11 -14.55
C GLN A 34 -27.56 -0.49 -13.62
N ILE A 35 -28.75 -0.73 -14.14
CA ILE A 35 -29.89 -1.26 -13.35
C ILE A 35 -29.54 -2.61 -12.69
N PHE A 36 -28.88 -3.53 -13.41
CA PHE A 36 -28.59 -4.87 -12.93
C PHE A 36 -27.09 -5.12 -12.62
N HIS A 37 -26.20 -4.36 -13.26
CA HIS A 37 -24.76 -4.53 -13.16
C HIS A 37 -24.06 -3.22 -12.87
N THR A 38 -22.94 -3.32 -12.15
CA THR A 38 -21.93 -2.26 -12.07
C THR A 38 -20.75 -2.68 -12.97
N ILE A 39 -20.30 -1.75 -13.78
CA ILE A 39 -19.22 -1.97 -14.75
C ILE A 39 -17.91 -1.42 -14.19
N LEU A 40 -16.90 -2.28 -14.07
CA LEU A 40 -15.58 -1.94 -13.63
C LEU A 40 -14.59 -1.99 -14.79
N ALA A 41 -13.63 -1.06 -14.81
CA ALA A 41 -12.45 -1.16 -15.66
C ALA A 41 -11.24 -1.53 -14.80
N THR A 42 -10.56 -2.62 -15.15
CA THR A 42 -9.32 -3.02 -14.48
C THR A 42 -8.18 -2.07 -14.82
N VAL A 43 -7.08 -2.13 -14.04
CA VAL A 43 -5.89 -1.30 -14.29
C VAL A 43 -5.24 -1.56 -15.64
N ASP A 44 -5.42 -2.76 -16.21
CA ASP A 44 -4.96 -3.14 -17.54
C ASP A 44 -6.05 -3.01 -18.62
N ASN A 45 -7.10 -2.23 -18.33
CA ASN A 45 -8.15 -1.82 -19.24
C ASN A 45 -9.07 -2.94 -19.76
N ARG A 46 -9.37 -3.91 -18.91
CA ARG A 46 -10.43 -4.89 -19.16
C ARG A 46 -11.72 -4.43 -18.48
N ILE A 47 -12.85 -4.85 -19.01
CA ILE A 47 -14.16 -4.53 -18.47
C ILE A 47 -14.73 -5.73 -17.72
N ILE A 48 -15.21 -5.50 -16.51
CA ILE A 48 -15.86 -6.50 -15.66
C ILE A 48 -17.29 -6.05 -15.37
N TYR A 49 -18.26 -6.90 -15.67
CA TYR A 49 -19.66 -6.72 -15.31
C TYR A 49 -19.94 -7.46 -14.00
N VAL A 50 -20.23 -6.73 -12.94
CA VAL A 50 -20.50 -7.32 -11.63
C VAL A 50 -21.98 -7.17 -11.29
N PRO A 51 -22.71 -8.26 -10.99
CA PRO A 51 -24.11 -8.16 -10.59
C PRO A 51 -24.30 -7.29 -9.35
N ASN A 52 -25.24 -6.35 -9.40
CA ASN A 52 -25.48 -5.39 -8.31
C ASN A 52 -25.92 -6.06 -7.01
N GLY A 53 -26.65 -7.15 -7.09
CA GLY A 53 -27.06 -7.92 -5.90
C GLY A 53 -25.86 -8.42 -5.10
N ALA A 54 -24.85 -8.93 -5.79
CA ALA A 54 -23.63 -9.39 -5.15
C ALA A 54 -22.85 -8.25 -4.49
N LEU A 55 -22.71 -7.11 -5.16
CA LEU A 55 -22.01 -5.94 -4.61
C LEU A 55 -22.74 -5.32 -3.42
N SER A 56 -24.07 -5.29 -3.44
CA SER A 56 -24.85 -4.66 -2.37
C SER A 56 -24.97 -5.50 -1.10
N SER A 57 -24.79 -6.82 -1.21
CA SER A 57 -24.98 -7.75 -0.10
C SER A 57 -23.69 -8.30 0.51
N ASN A 58 -22.55 -7.93 -0.01
CA ASN A 58 -21.24 -8.41 0.45
C ASN A 58 -20.28 -7.27 0.77
N ALA A 59 -19.14 -7.62 1.37
CA ALA A 59 -18.12 -6.65 1.68
C ALA A 59 -17.48 -6.09 0.40
N ILE A 60 -17.29 -4.78 0.40
CA ILE A 60 -16.59 -4.04 -0.66
C ILE A 60 -15.49 -3.20 -0.01
N THR A 61 -14.30 -3.19 -0.60
CA THR A 61 -13.25 -2.24 -0.24
C THR A 61 -13.28 -1.09 -1.24
N ASN A 62 -13.48 0.13 -0.74
CA ASN A 62 -13.42 1.35 -1.55
C ASN A 62 -12.14 2.11 -1.22
N TYR A 63 -11.19 2.13 -2.16
CA TYR A 63 -9.89 2.79 -1.98
C TYR A 63 -9.92 4.30 -2.22
N SER A 64 -10.99 4.80 -2.83
CA SER A 64 -11.10 6.21 -3.26
C SER A 64 -11.94 7.07 -2.31
N LYS A 65 -12.77 6.46 -1.48
CA LYS A 65 -13.75 7.20 -0.66
C LYS A 65 -13.12 8.05 0.44
N GLN A 66 -12.03 7.60 1.03
CA GLN A 66 -11.29 8.36 2.03
C GLN A 66 -10.28 9.29 1.36
N ASP A 67 -10.14 10.51 1.88
CA ASP A 67 -9.24 11.53 1.32
C ASP A 67 -7.76 11.21 1.55
N MET A 68 -7.48 10.36 2.53
CA MET A 68 -6.14 9.96 2.92
C MET A 68 -6.00 8.44 2.93
N ARG A 69 -4.80 7.97 2.62
CA ARG A 69 -4.41 6.56 2.75
C ARG A 69 -3.09 6.45 3.48
N ARG A 70 -2.92 5.37 4.22
CA ARG A 70 -1.67 5.03 4.88
C ARG A 70 -0.87 4.06 4.01
N ALA A 71 0.32 4.46 3.61
CA ALA A 71 1.30 3.60 2.97
C ALA A 71 2.23 2.97 4.01
N GLU A 72 2.62 1.73 3.79
CA GLU A 72 3.50 0.98 4.67
C GLU A 72 4.60 0.27 3.88
N TRP A 73 5.82 0.33 4.42
CA TRP A 73 6.98 -0.41 3.90
C TRP A 73 7.65 -1.16 5.03
N VAL A 74 8.33 -2.22 4.65
CA VAL A 74 9.29 -2.90 5.51
C VAL A 74 10.64 -2.85 4.79
N PHE A 75 11.58 -2.08 5.34
CA PHE A 75 12.94 -2.00 4.82
C PHE A 75 13.85 -2.88 5.65
N GLY A 76 14.40 -3.91 5.02
CA GLY A 76 15.38 -4.79 5.63
C GLY A 76 16.77 -4.18 5.55
N VAL A 77 17.49 -4.15 6.66
CA VAL A 77 18.90 -3.75 6.72
C VAL A 77 19.72 -4.89 7.32
N GLU A 78 21.04 -4.84 7.10
CA GLU A 78 21.98 -5.82 7.65
C GLU A 78 22.01 -5.78 9.17
N TYR A 79 22.22 -6.94 9.80
CA TYR A 79 22.56 -7.00 11.21
C TYR A 79 23.87 -6.23 11.47
N GLY A 80 23.89 -5.49 12.57
CA GLY A 80 25.02 -4.64 12.92
C GLY A 80 24.88 -3.18 12.47
N GLU A 81 23.90 -2.86 11.62
CA GLU A 81 23.57 -1.48 11.31
C GLU A 81 23.05 -0.75 12.56
N ASP A 82 23.44 0.52 12.70
CA ASP A 82 22.95 1.39 13.76
C ASP A 82 21.49 1.79 13.48
N TYR A 83 20.57 1.27 14.29
CA TYR A 83 19.15 1.57 14.15
C TYR A 83 18.84 3.07 14.19
N GLU A 84 19.47 3.82 15.10
CA GLU A 84 19.21 5.25 15.24
C GLU A 84 19.70 6.03 14.01
N LYS A 85 20.80 5.62 13.41
CA LYS A 85 21.24 6.16 12.11
C LYS A 85 20.25 5.88 11.00
N VAL A 86 19.79 4.64 10.88
CA VAL A 86 18.81 4.24 9.86
C VAL A 86 17.51 5.03 10.04
N LYS A 87 17.03 5.14 11.27
CA LYS A 87 15.83 5.92 11.61
C LYS A 87 15.98 7.38 11.23
N ALA A 88 17.10 8.01 11.57
CA ALA A 88 17.37 9.41 11.23
C ALA A 88 17.38 9.67 9.72
N VAL A 89 17.94 8.74 8.94
CA VAL A 89 17.92 8.81 7.47
C VAL A 89 16.50 8.73 6.94
N LEU A 90 15.69 7.81 7.44
CA LEU A 90 14.29 7.67 7.05
C LEU A 90 13.46 8.89 7.43
N GLU A 91 13.66 9.44 8.62
CA GLU A 91 13.00 10.69 9.07
C GLU A 91 13.33 11.85 8.13
N ARG A 92 14.56 11.98 7.71
CA ARG A 92 15.01 13.01 6.76
C ARG A 92 14.36 12.84 5.39
N ILE A 93 14.30 11.61 4.88
CA ILE A 93 13.63 11.29 3.62
C ILE A 93 12.14 11.66 3.69
N ILE A 94 11.48 11.28 4.75
CA ILE A 94 10.05 11.57 4.97
C ILE A 94 9.81 13.08 5.04
N ALA A 95 10.61 13.80 5.80
CA ALA A 95 10.47 15.25 5.98
C ALA A 95 10.70 16.04 4.68
N ALA A 96 11.46 15.50 3.74
CA ALA A 96 11.73 16.11 2.44
C ALA A 96 10.61 15.93 1.41
N ASP A 97 9.66 15.04 1.64
CA ASP A 97 8.54 14.79 0.72
C ASP A 97 7.29 15.54 1.18
N GLU A 98 6.95 16.59 0.47
CA GLU A 98 5.79 17.46 0.79
C GLU A 98 4.44 16.73 0.67
N ARG A 99 4.38 15.60 -0.03
CA ARG A 99 3.16 14.79 -0.18
C ARG A 99 2.87 13.95 1.06
N ILE A 100 3.85 13.74 1.93
CA ILE A 100 3.69 13.02 3.18
C ILE A 100 3.12 13.97 4.23
N LEU A 101 1.98 13.59 4.80
CA LEU A 101 1.29 14.39 5.80
C LEU A 101 2.02 14.33 7.15
N THR A 102 1.99 15.45 7.87
CA THR A 102 2.52 15.53 9.25
C THR A 102 1.51 15.05 10.27
N THR A 103 0.23 15.08 9.93
CA THR A 103 -0.89 14.62 10.76
C THR A 103 -1.82 13.75 9.92
N PRO A 104 -2.04 12.49 10.25
CA PRO A 104 -1.38 11.73 11.34
C PRO A 104 0.13 11.61 11.14
N ALA A 105 0.88 11.59 12.23
CA ALA A 105 2.34 11.56 12.17
C ALA A 105 2.87 10.28 11.52
N PRO A 106 3.99 10.36 10.77
CA PRO A 106 4.72 9.18 10.30
C PRO A 106 5.18 8.30 11.47
N PHE A 107 5.27 7.01 11.23
CA PHE A 107 5.78 6.04 12.19
C PHE A 107 6.98 5.31 11.60
N ILE A 108 8.04 5.18 12.39
CA ILE A 108 9.21 4.36 12.09
C ILE A 108 9.47 3.51 13.33
N GLY A 109 9.64 2.20 13.14
CA GLY A 109 9.93 1.27 14.23
C GLY A 109 10.67 0.04 13.75
N LEU A 110 11.44 -0.58 14.64
CA LEU A 110 12.02 -1.89 14.41
C LEU A 110 10.89 -2.92 14.49
N GLY A 111 10.51 -3.48 13.35
CA GLY A 111 9.36 -4.35 13.22
C GLY A 111 9.64 -5.82 13.49
N ALA A 112 10.82 -6.31 13.14
CA ALA A 112 11.21 -7.70 13.34
C ALA A 112 12.72 -7.90 13.27
N LEU A 113 13.19 -8.92 13.96
CA LEU A 113 14.53 -9.48 13.84
C LEU A 113 14.41 -10.81 13.06
N SER A 114 14.62 -10.70 11.74
CA SER A 114 14.40 -11.81 10.82
C SER A 114 15.67 -12.65 10.62
N ALA A 115 15.58 -13.73 9.84
CA ALA A 115 16.68 -14.68 9.68
C ALA A 115 17.96 -14.03 9.12
N SER A 116 17.83 -13.07 8.19
CA SER A 116 18.96 -12.41 7.52
C SER A 116 18.88 -10.89 7.54
N SER A 117 17.87 -10.30 8.16
CA SER A 117 17.64 -8.86 8.16
C SER A 117 17.07 -8.36 9.47
N VAL A 118 17.38 -7.11 9.77
CA VAL A 118 16.64 -6.29 10.73
C VAL A 118 15.61 -5.49 9.95
N ASP A 119 14.32 -5.70 10.23
CA ASP A 119 13.23 -5.16 9.46
C ASP A 119 12.70 -3.87 10.08
N ILE A 120 12.83 -2.78 9.37
CA ILE A 120 12.37 -1.46 9.79
C ILE A 120 11.01 -1.20 9.16
N LYS A 121 10.01 -1.00 9.99
CA LYS A 121 8.65 -0.68 9.55
C LYS A 121 8.47 0.83 9.45
N VAL A 122 7.97 1.28 8.30
CA VAL A 122 7.69 2.69 8.02
C VAL A 122 6.24 2.84 7.59
N ARG A 123 5.53 3.76 8.22
CA ARG A 123 4.14 4.10 7.90
C ARG A 123 4.01 5.58 7.73
N VAL A 124 3.42 6.00 6.62
CA VAL A 124 3.13 7.41 6.36
C VAL A 124 1.72 7.59 5.80
N TRP A 125 1.15 8.76 6.00
CA TRP A 125 -0.13 9.14 5.44
C TRP A 125 0.05 10.11 4.29
N THR A 126 -0.71 9.90 3.22
CA THR A 126 -0.73 10.76 2.04
C THR A 126 -2.17 11.05 1.64
N LYS A 127 -2.37 12.06 0.80
CA LYS A 127 -3.63 12.13 0.04
C LYS A 127 -3.78 10.89 -0.82
N THR A 128 -5.01 10.44 -0.99
CA THR A 128 -5.32 9.21 -1.75
C THR A 128 -4.75 9.24 -3.16
N GLU A 129 -4.83 10.37 -3.85
CA GLU A 129 -4.28 10.54 -5.21
C GLU A 129 -2.76 10.42 -5.30
N ASN A 130 -2.04 10.61 -4.20
CA ASN A 130 -0.57 10.55 -4.16
C ASN A 130 -0.03 9.21 -3.68
N TYR A 131 -0.90 8.27 -3.29
CA TYR A 131 -0.50 7.02 -2.63
C TYR A 131 0.54 6.23 -3.42
N TRP A 132 0.27 5.93 -4.69
CA TRP A 132 1.17 5.10 -5.49
C TRP A 132 2.46 5.81 -5.90
N ASP A 133 2.39 7.09 -6.19
CA ASP A 133 3.59 7.88 -6.51
C ASP A 133 4.53 7.95 -5.30
N VAL A 134 4.00 8.22 -4.11
CA VAL A 134 4.79 8.20 -2.87
C VAL A 134 5.32 6.81 -2.57
N TYR A 135 4.51 5.77 -2.78
CA TYR A 135 4.92 4.40 -2.55
C TYR A 135 6.16 4.02 -3.37
N PHE A 136 6.14 4.27 -4.66
CA PHE A 136 7.26 3.93 -5.55
C PHE A 136 8.45 4.85 -5.36
N ASP A 137 8.24 6.15 -5.19
CA ASP A 137 9.31 7.12 -4.96
C ASP A 137 10.04 6.84 -3.64
N MET A 138 9.33 6.44 -2.59
CA MET A 138 9.93 6.05 -1.32
C MET A 138 10.86 4.85 -1.49
N ASN A 139 10.43 3.82 -2.21
CA ASN A 139 11.29 2.66 -2.48
C ASN A 139 12.59 3.08 -3.18
N LYS A 140 12.49 3.96 -4.19
CA LYS A 140 13.64 4.45 -4.94
C LYS A 140 14.58 5.30 -4.09
N ILE A 141 14.04 6.29 -3.38
CA ILE A 141 14.86 7.22 -2.59
C ILE A 141 15.54 6.51 -1.42
N VAL A 142 14.88 5.54 -0.79
CA VAL A 142 15.47 4.73 0.28
C VAL A 142 16.61 3.88 -0.28
N TYR A 143 16.40 3.21 -1.41
CA TYR A 143 17.45 2.45 -2.08
C TYR A 143 18.69 3.30 -2.38
N ASP A 144 18.49 4.44 -3.03
CA ASP A 144 19.58 5.35 -3.42
C ASP A 144 20.30 5.93 -2.19
N THR A 145 19.53 6.38 -1.19
CA THR A 145 20.08 7.03 0.01
C THR A 145 20.83 6.05 0.90
N PHE A 146 20.29 4.85 1.10
CA PHE A 146 20.96 3.83 1.91
C PHE A 146 22.29 3.42 1.27
N ASN A 147 22.32 3.20 -0.04
CA ASN A 147 23.55 2.90 -0.74
C ASN A 147 24.58 4.05 -0.62
N LYS A 148 24.14 5.29 -0.76
CA LYS A 148 25.00 6.47 -0.66
C LYS A 148 25.58 6.66 0.75
N GLU A 149 24.80 6.35 1.78
CA GLU A 149 25.21 6.57 3.18
C GLU A 149 25.76 5.30 3.86
N GLY A 150 25.99 4.25 3.08
CA GLY A 150 26.64 3.04 3.57
C GLY A 150 25.78 2.16 4.48
N ILE A 151 24.46 2.28 4.38
CA ILE A 151 23.52 1.38 5.04
C ILE A 151 23.32 0.15 4.15
N GLY A 152 23.68 -1.05 4.65
CA GLY A 152 23.66 -2.28 3.86
C GLY A 152 22.28 -2.90 3.75
N PHE A 153 21.93 -3.34 2.54
CA PHE A 153 20.82 -4.25 2.31
C PHE A 153 21.30 -5.68 2.45
N PRO A 154 20.61 -6.52 3.24
CA PRO A 154 21.11 -7.86 3.53
C PRO A 154 20.90 -8.79 2.33
N PHE A 155 21.92 -9.62 2.09
CA PHE A 155 21.75 -10.85 1.31
C PHE A 155 21.37 -12.00 2.24
N PRO A 156 20.84 -13.11 1.72
CA PRO A 156 20.62 -14.32 2.51
C PRO A 156 21.92 -14.73 3.22
N GLN A 157 21.83 -15.02 4.51
CA GLN A 157 22.97 -15.42 5.33
C GLN A 157 22.93 -16.91 5.62
N LEU A 158 24.09 -17.56 5.52
CA LEU A 158 24.27 -18.98 5.83
C LEU A 158 25.53 -19.17 6.67
N THR A 159 25.38 -19.83 7.81
CA THR A 159 26.53 -20.25 8.61
C THR A 159 26.92 -21.67 8.23
N VAL A 160 28.14 -21.84 7.77
CA VAL A 160 28.69 -23.15 7.39
C VAL A 160 29.69 -23.61 8.46
N HIS A 161 29.44 -24.75 9.06
CA HIS A 161 30.36 -25.41 9.97
C HIS A 161 31.09 -26.50 9.22
N GLN A 162 32.42 -26.40 9.11
CA GLN A 162 33.26 -27.45 8.55
C GLN A 162 33.57 -28.47 9.64
N ALA A 163 33.31 -29.75 9.36
CA ALA A 163 33.75 -30.81 10.23
C ALA A 163 35.30 -30.84 10.22
N LYS A 164 35.92 -30.89 11.39
CA LYS A 164 37.35 -31.17 11.49
C LYS A 164 37.51 -32.69 11.42
N ASP A 165 38.32 -33.20 10.51
CA ASP A 165 38.74 -34.61 10.44
C ASP A 165 39.50 -34.98 11.68
#